data_9beb7686b4ff4b8e182b53ecedf5a181
#
_entry.id   9beb7686b4ff4b8e182b53ecedf5a181
#
_cell.length_a   1.000
_cell.length_b   1.000
_cell.length_c   1.000
_cell.angle_alpha   90.00
_cell.angle_beta   90.00
_cell.angle_gamma   90.00
#
_symmetry.space_group_name_H-M   'P 1'
#
loop_
_entity.id
_entity.type
_entity.pdbx_description
1 polymer ?
#
loop_
_entity_poly.entity_id
_entity_poly.type
_entity_poly.pdbx_seq_one_letter_code
_entity_poly.pdbx_strand_id
1 'polypeptide(L)'
;VMAKGAEDRAFYRYLRLASLCEVGGAPGQWSLSTDALHRHQVDVQQHAPLAMLAGTTHDTKRSEGVRARSLALAEVADDWAAAVRSWFDGHGELIEGVDAATVLLALQTAATAWPIDADRLTDYLVKSAREADLHTSWLDVDGAYESALARLATALTDELSGDPADELSGHPTADGSDGDGARAIRDIVDRTRRPGWALSLASLAIRLTSPGVADLYQGTVAFTYSLVDPDNRIEPDWEQRRALVETAARLDGPTSWEHDDVDASKAVVITRTLALRQRRPAAFGGSAGYVPLEISGIHADRALAFARTAHDRPVVVTIAAIRAVGAHNWEATTIALPEGTWRDRLADDEQAIAGGADVPLATWLDRFPVAVLERLDE
;
A
#
# COMPACT_ATOMS: atom_id res chain seq x y z
N VAL A 1 2.71 -26.27 -10.75
CA VAL A 1 2.09 -25.77 -11.98
C VAL A 1 0.57 -25.79 -11.88
N MET A 2 -0.06 -26.93 -11.55
CA MET A 2 -1.53 -27.00 -11.44
C MET A 2 -2.09 -26.13 -10.30
N ALA A 3 -1.39 -26.04 -9.16
CA ALA A 3 -1.80 -25.20 -8.04
C ALA A 3 -1.81 -23.70 -8.43
N LYS A 4 -0.80 -23.23 -9.17
CA LYS A 4 -0.74 -21.84 -9.65
C LYS A 4 -1.88 -21.53 -10.62
N GLY A 5 -2.17 -22.38 -11.58
CA GLY A 5 -3.28 -22.16 -12.52
C GLY A 5 -4.65 -22.15 -11.85
N ALA A 6 -4.86 -22.92 -10.80
CA ALA A 6 -6.08 -22.89 -10.00
C ALA A 6 -6.17 -21.60 -9.15
N GLU A 7 -5.05 -21.15 -8.57
CA GLU A 7 -4.94 -19.91 -7.81
C GLU A 7 -5.22 -18.70 -8.69
N ASP A 8 -4.54 -18.59 -9.84
CA ASP A 8 -4.73 -17.47 -10.77
C ASP A 8 -6.19 -17.38 -11.26
N ARG A 9 -6.79 -18.52 -11.64
CA ARG A 9 -8.20 -18.55 -12.02
C ARG A 9 -9.12 -18.11 -10.89
N ALA A 10 -8.88 -18.55 -9.66
CA ALA A 10 -9.68 -18.15 -8.50
C ALA A 10 -9.53 -16.65 -8.21
N PHE A 11 -8.34 -16.11 -8.31
CA PHE A 11 -8.05 -14.71 -8.01
C PHE A 11 -8.66 -13.72 -9.02
N TYR A 12 -8.88 -14.14 -10.26
CA TYR A 12 -9.56 -13.33 -11.25
C TYR A 12 -11.06 -13.57 -11.34
N ARG A 13 -11.61 -14.47 -10.53
CA ARG A 13 -13.04 -14.73 -10.38
C ARG A 13 -13.62 -14.22 -9.06
N TYR A 14 -12.80 -14.09 -8.00
CA TYR A 14 -13.20 -13.59 -6.69
C TYR A 14 -12.78 -12.12 -6.55
N LEU A 15 -13.68 -11.21 -6.90
CA LEU A 15 -13.33 -9.80 -7.15
C LEU A 15 -13.96 -8.83 -6.13
N ARG A 16 -14.26 -9.24 -4.90
CA ARG A 16 -14.81 -8.34 -3.88
C ARG A 16 -13.85 -7.19 -3.55
N LEU A 17 -12.59 -7.52 -3.26
CA LEU A 17 -11.50 -6.58 -3.10
C LEU A 17 -10.27 -7.19 -3.76
N ALA A 18 -9.83 -6.57 -4.85
CA ALA A 18 -8.80 -7.14 -5.72
C ALA A 18 -7.46 -7.37 -5.00
N SER A 19 -7.11 -6.54 -4.00
CA SER A 19 -5.86 -6.69 -3.23
C SER A 19 -5.81 -7.92 -2.32
N LEU A 20 -6.95 -8.55 -2.00
CA LEU A 20 -6.97 -9.81 -1.27
C LEU A 20 -6.58 -11.00 -2.14
N CYS A 21 -6.68 -10.84 -3.47
CA CYS A 21 -6.34 -11.84 -4.47
C CYS A 21 -4.86 -11.69 -4.85
N GLU A 22 -3.98 -12.05 -3.94
CA GLU A 22 -2.53 -11.95 -4.09
C GLU A 22 -1.86 -13.30 -3.83
N VAL A 23 -0.70 -13.53 -4.45
CA VAL A 23 0.08 -14.77 -4.30
C VAL A 23 0.31 -15.11 -2.83
N GLY A 24 -0.06 -16.34 -2.44
CA GLY A 24 -0.03 -16.78 -1.05
C GLY A 24 -1.13 -16.17 -0.16
N GLY A 25 -2.04 -15.38 -0.73
CA GLY A 25 -3.16 -14.77 -0.03
C GLY A 25 -4.30 -15.74 0.28
N ALA A 26 -5.17 -15.35 1.20
CA ALA A 26 -6.41 -16.05 1.53
C ALA A 26 -7.60 -15.08 1.36
N PRO A 27 -8.20 -14.98 0.16
CA PRO A 27 -9.22 -13.97 -0.15
C PRO A 27 -10.45 -13.98 0.75
N GLY A 28 -10.72 -15.11 1.39
CA GLY A 28 -11.80 -15.23 2.39
C GLY A 28 -11.48 -14.59 3.74
N GLN A 29 -10.20 -14.23 4.00
CA GLN A 29 -9.76 -13.60 5.22
C GLN A 29 -9.54 -12.10 5.00
N TRP A 30 -10.50 -11.29 5.43
CA TRP A 30 -10.54 -9.85 5.15
C TRP A 30 -9.52 -9.04 5.95
N SER A 31 -9.21 -9.48 7.17
CA SER A 31 -8.26 -8.80 8.04
C SER A 31 -7.68 -9.76 9.07
N LEU A 32 -6.55 -9.36 9.65
CA LEU A 32 -6.00 -9.93 10.87
C LEU A 32 -6.11 -8.88 11.98
N SER A 33 -6.34 -9.33 13.22
CA SER A 33 -6.15 -8.45 14.37
C SER A 33 -4.65 -8.15 14.57
N THR A 34 -4.34 -7.03 15.21
CA THR A 34 -2.97 -6.68 15.60
C THR A 34 -2.35 -7.78 16.45
N ASP A 35 -3.11 -8.38 17.37
CA ASP A 35 -2.64 -9.51 18.18
C ASP A 35 -2.29 -10.75 17.34
N ALA A 36 -3.07 -11.03 16.30
CA ALA A 36 -2.76 -12.16 15.40
C ALA A 36 -1.47 -11.89 14.61
N LEU A 37 -1.26 -10.66 14.15
CA LEU A 37 -0.01 -10.25 13.52
C LEU A 37 1.17 -10.38 14.51
N HIS A 38 1.03 -9.88 15.72
CA HIS A 38 2.09 -9.99 16.72
C HIS A 38 2.45 -11.44 17.07
N ARG A 39 1.45 -12.32 17.24
CA ARG A 39 1.70 -13.75 17.45
C ARG A 39 2.44 -14.38 16.28
N HIS A 40 2.05 -14.05 15.05
CA HIS A 40 2.76 -14.51 13.87
C HIS A 40 4.22 -14.04 13.84
N GLN A 41 4.49 -12.77 14.16
CA GLN A 41 5.86 -12.23 14.18
C GLN A 41 6.73 -12.88 15.28
N VAL A 42 6.16 -13.19 16.43
CA VAL A 42 6.84 -13.97 17.48
C VAL A 42 7.18 -15.35 16.97
N ASP A 43 6.25 -16.04 16.31
CA ASP A 43 6.46 -17.36 15.72
C ASP A 43 7.55 -17.35 14.65
N VAL A 44 7.52 -16.36 13.74
CA VAL A 44 8.56 -16.16 12.72
C VAL A 44 9.92 -15.93 13.37
N GLN A 45 9.99 -15.11 14.43
CA GLN A 45 11.26 -14.89 15.13
C GLN A 45 11.82 -16.19 15.75
N GLN A 46 10.96 -17.09 16.22
CA GLN A 46 11.37 -18.33 16.85
C GLN A 46 11.79 -19.41 15.83
N HIS A 47 11.10 -19.51 14.70
CA HIS A 47 11.22 -20.63 13.78
C HIS A 47 11.90 -20.30 12.45
N ALA A 48 11.79 -19.03 11.98
CA ALA A 48 12.32 -18.61 10.69
C ALA A 48 12.82 -17.15 10.70
N PRO A 49 13.70 -16.75 11.66
CA PRO A 49 14.09 -15.35 11.88
C PRO A 49 14.83 -14.68 10.72
N LEU A 50 15.27 -15.47 9.73
CA LEU A 50 15.99 -15.01 8.54
C LEU A 50 15.23 -15.31 7.24
N ALA A 51 13.92 -15.61 7.33
CA ALA A 51 13.07 -15.77 6.14
C ALA A 51 13.07 -14.51 5.28
N MET A 52 13.01 -14.69 3.97
CA MET A 52 12.85 -13.57 3.03
C MET A 52 11.47 -12.92 3.17
N LEU A 53 11.44 -11.60 3.24
CA LEU A 53 10.20 -10.81 3.31
C LEU A 53 10.10 -9.94 2.06
N ALA A 54 9.20 -10.30 1.15
CA ALA A 54 8.97 -9.53 -0.07
C ALA A 54 7.67 -8.71 0.01
N GLY A 55 7.73 -7.47 -0.41
CA GLY A 55 6.55 -6.61 -0.60
C GLY A 55 5.97 -6.74 -2.01
N THR A 56 6.84 -6.94 -2.99
CA THR A 56 6.51 -7.19 -4.40
C THR A 56 7.45 -8.26 -4.94
N THR A 57 6.99 -9.08 -5.86
CA THR A 57 7.79 -10.04 -6.63
C THR A 57 7.37 -9.99 -8.09
N HIS A 58 8.08 -10.72 -8.96
CA HIS A 58 7.69 -10.88 -10.36
C HIS A 58 6.36 -11.65 -10.56
N ASP A 59 5.87 -12.34 -9.53
CA ASP A 59 4.62 -13.12 -9.58
C ASP A 59 3.45 -12.42 -8.86
N THR A 60 3.69 -11.33 -8.10
CA THR A 60 2.61 -10.62 -7.43
C THR A 60 1.64 -10.01 -8.44
N LYS A 61 0.35 -10.09 -8.13
CA LYS A 61 -0.71 -9.54 -9.00
C LYS A 61 -0.69 -8.01 -9.01
N ARG A 62 -0.22 -7.42 -7.91
CA ARG A 62 -0.15 -5.96 -7.72
C ARG A 62 1.07 -5.60 -6.89
N SER A 63 1.72 -4.48 -7.23
CA SER A 63 2.79 -3.93 -6.41
C SER A 63 2.31 -3.51 -5.02
N GLU A 64 3.24 -3.31 -4.10
CA GLU A 64 2.92 -2.86 -2.74
C GLU A 64 2.18 -1.52 -2.72
N GLY A 65 2.47 -0.60 -3.66
CA GLY A 65 1.79 0.68 -3.78
C GLY A 65 0.32 0.55 -4.17
N VAL A 66 0.01 -0.30 -5.16
CA VAL A 66 -1.37 -0.60 -5.57
C VAL A 66 -2.16 -1.24 -4.43
N ARG A 67 -1.56 -2.20 -3.71
CA ARG A 67 -2.21 -2.83 -2.57
C ARG A 67 -2.47 -1.84 -1.43
N ALA A 68 -1.52 -0.96 -1.13
CA ALA A 68 -1.70 0.07 -0.10
C ALA A 68 -2.85 1.04 -0.43
N ARG A 69 -2.99 1.47 -1.69
CA ARG A 69 -4.15 2.26 -2.13
C ARG A 69 -5.45 1.47 -2.04
N SER A 70 -5.44 0.19 -2.34
CA SER A 70 -6.61 -0.66 -2.17
C SER A 70 -7.03 -0.79 -0.70
N LEU A 71 -6.08 -0.81 0.24
CA LEU A 71 -6.38 -0.76 1.67
C LEU A 71 -7.02 0.59 2.05
N ALA A 72 -6.50 1.71 1.55
CA ALA A 72 -7.11 3.02 1.75
C ALA A 72 -8.53 3.10 1.17
N LEU A 73 -8.76 2.50 -0.01
CA LEU A 73 -10.08 2.39 -0.62
C LEU A 73 -11.05 1.60 0.26
N ALA A 74 -10.59 0.53 0.91
CA ALA A 74 -11.39 -0.26 1.83
C ALA A 74 -11.81 0.51 3.10
N GLU A 75 -11.05 1.53 3.53
CA GLU A 75 -11.43 2.40 4.65
C GLU A 75 -12.60 3.34 4.32
N VAL A 76 -12.92 3.53 3.03
CA VAL A 76 -14.05 4.34 2.51
C VAL A 76 -15.05 3.48 1.73
N ALA A 77 -15.26 2.24 2.16
CA ALA A 77 -16.01 1.22 1.42
C ALA A 77 -17.44 1.64 1.07
N ASP A 78 -18.14 2.36 1.94
CA ASP A 78 -19.52 2.81 1.70
C ASP A 78 -19.56 3.88 0.61
N ASP A 79 -18.65 4.86 0.65
CA ASP A 79 -18.53 5.90 -0.37
C ASP A 79 -18.13 5.27 -1.71
N TRP A 80 -17.16 4.34 -1.68
CA TRP A 80 -16.76 3.57 -2.87
C TRP A 80 -17.93 2.80 -3.48
N ALA A 81 -18.69 2.10 -2.67
CA ALA A 81 -19.85 1.34 -3.14
C ALA A 81 -20.95 2.25 -3.72
N ALA A 82 -21.13 3.46 -3.17
CA ALA A 82 -22.07 4.44 -3.71
C ALA A 82 -21.58 4.99 -5.07
N ALA A 83 -20.29 5.37 -5.16
CA ALA A 83 -19.69 5.85 -6.40
C ALA A 83 -19.73 4.82 -7.52
N VAL A 84 -19.40 3.55 -7.21
CA VAL A 84 -19.47 2.43 -8.17
C VAL A 84 -20.91 2.24 -8.68
N ARG A 85 -21.92 2.24 -7.81
CA ARG A 85 -23.33 2.13 -8.25
C ARG A 85 -23.73 3.27 -9.18
N SER A 86 -23.40 4.52 -8.80
CA SER A 86 -23.69 5.69 -9.63
C SER A 86 -22.98 5.59 -10.99
N TRP A 87 -21.74 5.09 -11.01
CA TRP A 87 -21.00 4.89 -12.26
C TRP A 87 -21.67 3.84 -13.15
N PHE A 88 -22.08 2.69 -12.61
CA PHE A 88 -22.80 1.65 -13.34
C PHE A 88 -24.11 2.17 -13.94
N ASP A 89 -24.85 2.97 -13.19
CA ASP A 89 -26.14 3.53 -13.62
C ASP A 89 -25.96 4.49 -14.83
N GLY A 90 -24.83 5.21 -14.89
CA GLY A 90 -24.53 6.15 -15.97
C GLY A 90 -23.88 5.52 -17.23
N HIS A 91 -23.35 4.30 -17.15
CA HIS A 91 -22.47 3.73 -18.20
C HIS A 91 -23.00 2.44 -18.82
N GLY A 92 -24.33 2.24 -18.84
CA GLY A 92 -24.94 1.02 -19.35
C GLY A 92 -24.51 0.61 -20.78
N GLU A 93 -24.39 1.58 -21.70
CA GLU A 93 -23.96 1.31 -23.08
C GLU A 93 -22.45 0.95 -23.17
N LEU A 94 -21.61 1.59 -22.35
CA LEU A 94 -20.17 1.34 -22.33
C LEU A 94 -19.85 -0.08 -21.85
N ILE A 95 -20.58 -0.57 -20.87
CA ILE A 95 -20.36 -1.90 -20.26
C ILE A 95 -21.12 -3.02 -20.96
N GLU A 96 -21.84 -2.73 -22.06
CA GLU A 96 -22.51 -3.76 -22.84
C GLU A 96 -21.52 -4.83 -23.32
N GLY A 97 -21.82 -6.08 -22.98
CA GLY A 97 -20.95 -7.23 -23.31
C GLY A 97 -19.83 -7.51 -22.31
N VAL A 98 -19.69 -6.73 -21.24
CA VAL A 98 -18.75 -6.99 -20.14
C VAL A 98 -19.51 -7.33 -18.86
N ASP A 99 -19.13 -8.40 -18.18
CA ASP A 99 -19.77 -8.78 -16.93
C ASP A 99 -19.42 -7.81 -15.79
N ALA A 100 -20.35 -7.65 -14.85
CA ALA A 100 -20.23 -6.68 -13.77
C ALA A 100 -19.02 -6.93 -12.84
N ALA A 101 -18.56 -8.18 -12.71
CA ALA A 101 -17.39 -8.50 -11.90
C ALA A 101 -16.10 -7.98 -12.56
N THR A 102 -15.98 -8.13 -13.87
CA THR A 102 -14.86 -7.60 -14.64
C THR A 102 -14.87 -6.07 -14.68
N VAL A 103 -16.04 -5.43 -14.80
CA VAL A 103 -16.18 -3.97 -14.67
C VAL A 103 -15.72 -3.49 -13.30
N LEU A 104 -16.13 -4.18 -12.21
CA LEU A 104 -15.69 -3.84 -10.86
C LEU A 104 -14.17 -3.99 -10.69
N LEU A 105 -13.56 -5.01 -11.30
CA LEU A 105 -12.11 -5.17 -11.33
C LEU A 105 -11.42 -4.01 -12.06
N ALA A 106 -11.99 -3.58 -13.20
CA ALA A 106 -11.47 -2.46 -13.96
C ALA A 106 -11.48 -1.16 -13.14
N LEU A 107 -12.61 -0.85 -12.49
CA LEU A 107 -12.76 0.32 -11.61
C LEU A 107 -11.78 0.28 -10.43
N GLN A 108 -11.67 -0.85 -9.72
CA GLN A 108 -10.70 -0.98 -8.62
C GLN A 108 -9.26 -0.82 -9.11
N THR A 109 -8.94 -1.39 -10.27
CA THR A 109 -7.59 -1.34 -10.83
C THR A 109 -7.24 0.07 -11.27
N ALA A 110 -8.12 0.74 -12.03
CA ALA A 110 -7.93 2.11 -12.45
C ALA A 110 -7.75 3.04 -11.24
N ALA A 111 -8.60 2.94 -10.22
CA ALA A 111 -8.51 3.76 -9.02
C ALA A 111 -7.22 3.54 -8.21
N THR A 112 -6.76 2.30 -8.06
CA THR A 112 -5.63 1.97 -7.18
C THR A 112 -4.27 2.00 -7.88
N ALA A 113 -4.23 1.82 -9.20
CA ALA A 113 -3.00 1.94 -10.01
C ALA A 113 -2.82 3.33 -10.64
N TRP A 114 -3.71 4.29 -10.38
CA TRP A 114 -3.65 5.63 -10.93
C TRP A 114 -2.35 6.38 -10.54
N PRO A 115 -1.66 7.11 -11.49
CA PRO A 115 -2.01 7.20 -12.91
C PRO A 115 -1.64 5.92 -13.69
N ILE A 116 -2.60 5.44 -14.48
CA ILE A 116 -2.44 4.31 -15.40
C ILE A 116 -2.96 4.74 -16.78
N ASP A 117 -2.23 4.41 -17.85
CA ASP A 117 -2.69 4.66 -19.21
C ASP A 117 -3.62 3.54 -19.72
N ALA A 118 -4.35 3.84 -20.79
CA ALA A 118 -5.35 2.94 -21.38
C ALA A 118 -4.74 1.62 -21.88
N ASP A 119 -3.52 1.64 -22.43
CA ASP A 119 -2.87 0.45 -22.98
C ASP A 119 -2.50 -0.51 -21.83
N ARG A 120 -1.87 -0.01 -20.75
CA ARG A 120 -1.55 -0.84 -19.59
C ARG A 120 -2.80 -1.41 -18.91
N LEU A 121 -3.86 -0.62 -18.80
CA LEU A 121 -5.12 -1.09 -18.22
C LEU A 121 -5.77 -2.15 -19.12
N THR A 122 -5.77 -1.96 -20.43
CA THR A 122 -6.25 -2.94 -21.42
C THR A 122 -5.49 -4.25 -21.31
N ASP A 123 -4.15 -4.20 -21.32
CA ASP A 123 -3.30 -5.40 -21.24
C ASP A 123 -3.58 -6.19 -19.97
N TYR A 124 -3.74 -5.47 -18.84
CA TYR A 124 -4.09 -6.09 -17.57
C TYR A 124 -5.48 -6.75 -17.60
N LEU A 125 -6.50 -6.06 -18.13
CA LEU A 125 -7.87 -6.58 -18.18
C LEU A 125 -7.97 -7.79 -19.10
N VAL A 126 -7.35 -7.74 -20.29
CA VAL A 126 -7.31 -8.87 -21.23
C VAL A 126 -6.61 -10.06 -20.59
N LYS A 127 -5.45 -9.87 -19.96
CA LYS A 127 -4.75 -10.93 -19.24
C LYS A 127 -5.62 -11.53 -18.14
N SER A 128 -6.21 -10.70 -17.29
CA SER A 128 -7.04 -11.15 -16.17
C SER A 128 -8.26 -11.95 -16.64
N ALA A 129 -8.90 -11.52 -17.74
CA ALA A 129 -10.03 -12.21 -18.34
C ALA A 129 -9.64 -13.57 -18.94
N ARG A 130 -8.50 -13.64 -19.64
CA ARG A 130 -7.97 -14.90 -20.16
C ARG A 130 -7.60 -15.89 -19.07
N GLU A 131 -7.06 -15.42 -17.94
CA GLU A 131 -6.71 -16.26 -16.80
C GLU A 131 -7.95 -16.67 -15.99
N ALA A 132 -8.97 -15.81 -15.92
CA ALA A 132 -10.27 -16.16 -15.39
C ALA A 132 -10.96 -17.29 -16.16
N ASP A 133 -10.74 -17.38 -17.48
CA ASP A 133 -11.26 -18.44 -18.36
C ASP A 133 -12.80 -18.56 -18.23
N LEU A 134 -13.49 -17.42 -18.36
CA LEU A 134 -14.97 -17.33 -18.30
C LEU A 134 -15.57 -16.91 -19.66
N HIS A 135 -15.05 -15.83 -20.25
CA HIS A 135 -15.53 -15.24 -21.50
C HIS A 135 -14.50 -15.34 -22.62
N THR A 136 -13.24 -15.29 -22.28
CA THR A 136 -12.08 -15.43 -23.19
C THR A 136 -11.01 -16.25 -22.48
N SER A 137 -10.11 -16.87 -23.25
CA SER A 137 -8.99 -17.63 -22.68
C SER A 137 -7.77 -17.57 -23.60
N TRP A 138 -6.63 -18.08 -23.13
CA TRP A 138 -5.41 -18.19 -23.94
C TRP A 138 -5.58 -19.15 -25.14
N LEU A 139 -6.52 -20.09 -25.07
CA LEU A 139 -6.76 -21.11 -26.13
C LEU A 139 -7.98 -20.79 -26.97
N ASP A 140 -8.95 -20.07 -26.45
CA ASP A 140 -10.19 -19.69 -27.11
C ASP A 140 -10.45 -18.20 -26.86
N VAL A 141 -9.95 -17.37 -27.80
CA VAL A 141 -9.96 -15.92 -27.70
C VAL A 141 -11.27 -15.36 -28.23
N ASP A 142 -12.02 -14.66 -27.37
CA ASP A 142 -13.17 -13.83 -27.79
C ASP A 142 -12.71 -12.39 -28.08
N GLY A 143 -12.45 -12.10 -29.35
CA GLY A 143 -12.01 -10.77 -29.78
C GLY A 143 -13.06 -9.66 -29.59
N ALA A 144 -14.36 -9.99 -29.54
CA ALA A 144 -15.41 -9.01 -29.29
C ALA A 144 -15.41 -8.60 -27.81
N TYR A 145 -15.28 -9.57 -26.91
CA TYR A 145 -15.15 -9.33 -25.48
C TYR A 145 -13.87 -8.52 -25.16
N GLU A 146 -12.72 -8.91 -25.71
CA GLU A 146 -11.45 -8.19 -25.49
C GLU A 146 -11.49 -6.75 -26.03
N SER A 147 -12.18 -6.53 -27.17
CA SER A 147 -12.42 -5.16 -27.68
C SER A 147 -13.32 -4.33 -26.76
N ALA A 148 -14.29 -4.97 -26.09
CA ALA A 148 -15.11 -4.26 -25.08
C ALA A 148 -14.28 -3.89 -23.86
N LEU A 149 -13.35 -4.73 -23.41
CA LEU A 149 -12.41 -4.40 -22.34
C LEU A 149 -11.51 -3.20 -22.68
N ALA A 150 -11.03 -3.12 -23.93
CA ALA A 150 -10.21 -2.01 -24.40
C ALA A 150 -11.01 -0.67 -24.39
N ARG A 151 -12.28 -0.69 -24.85
CA ARG A 151 -13.14 0.49 -24.79
C ARG A 151 -13.39 0.93 -23.34
N LEU A 152 -13.65 -0.02 -22.44
CA LEU A 152 -13.82 0.24 -21.01
C LEU A 152 -12.54 0.85 -20.41
N ALA A 153 -11.37 0.31 -20.72
CA ALA A 153 -10.09 0.85 -20.23
C ALA A 153 -9.84 2.28 -20.68
N THR A 154 -10.09 2.59 -21.97
CA THR A 154 -9.95 3.93 -22.53
C THR A 154 -10.89 4.91 -21.81
N ALA A 155 -12.17 4.58 -21.69
CA ALA A 155 -13.15 5.46 -21.05
C ALA A 155 -12.77 5.74 -19.58
N LEU A 156 -12.39 4.70 -18.81
CA LEU A 156 -11.98 4.88 -17.41
C LEU A 156 -10.75 5.77 -17.25
N THR A 157 -9.76 5.64 -18.12
CA THR A 157 -8.56 6.45 -18.05
C THR A 157 -8.82 7.89 -18.47
N ASP A 158 -9.69 8.13 -19.46
CA ASP A 158 -10.12 9.47 -19.88
C ASP A 158 -10.90 10.17 -18.77
N GLU A 159 -11.86 9.47 -18.16
CA GLU A 159 -12.64 9.98 -17.02
C GLU A 159 -11.77 10.35 -15.81
N LEU A 160 -10.79 9.52 -15.47
CA LEU A 160 -9.88 9.81 -14.36
C LEU A 160 -8.86 10.91 -14.66
N SER A 161 -8.58 11.18 -15.95
CA SER A 161 -7.67 12.24 -16.40
C SER A 161 -8.34 13.62 -16.47
N GLY A 162 -9.68 13.69 -16.44
CA GLY A 162 -10.42 14.94 -16.61
C GLY A 162 -10.01 16.00 -15.59
N ASP A 163 -9.74 17.23 -16.07
CA ASP A 163 -9.38 18.36 -15.21
C ASP A 163 -10.64 18.86 -14.48
N PRO A 164 -10.63 19.02 -13.15
CA PRO A 164 -11.71 19.67 -12.42
C PRO A 164 -12.05 21.09 -12.93
N ALA A 165 -11.10 21.75 -13.61
CA ALA A 165 -11.30 23.09 -14.21
C ALA A 165 -12.15 23.05 -15.49
N ASP A 166 -12.16 21.96 -16.25
CA ASP A 166 -12.98 21.81 -17.44
C ASP A 166 -14.48 21.69 -17.09
N GLU A 167 -14.82 21.17 -15.93
CA GLU A 167 -16.20 21.09 -15.43
C GLU A 167 -16.80 22.47 -15.09
N LEU A 168 -15.97 23.47 -14.76
CA LEU A 168 -16.40 24.85 -14.52
C LEU A 168 -16.67 25.61 -15.82
N SER A 169 -16.23 25.14 -16.97
CA SER A 169 -16.43 25.77 -18.28
C SER A 169 -17.84 25.59 -18.88
N GLY A 170 -18.69 24.79 -18.21
CA GLY A 170 -20.13 24.80 -18.50
C GLY A 170 -20.54 24.21 -19.84
N HIS A 171 -19.76 23.28 -20.41
CA HIS A 171 -20.24 22.45 -21.51
C HIS A 171 -20.87 21.17 -20.95
N PRO A 172 -22.19 21.13 -20.70
CA PRO A 172 -22.83 19.88 -20.34
C PRO A 172 -22.73 18.97 -21.57
N THR A 173 -22.17 17.76 -21.37
CA THR A 173 -22.51 16.66 -22.25
C THR A 173 -24.02 16.55 -22.27
N ALA A 174 -24.62 16.34 -23.46
CA ALA A 174 -26.03 16.55 -23.74
C ALA A 174 -27.01 15.68 -22.92
N ASP A 175 -26.52 14.90 -21.97
CA ASP A 175 -27.30 14.11 -21.01
C ASP A 175 -26.56 14.12 -19.66
N GLY A 176 -27.12 14.87 -18.72
CA GLY A 176 -26.47 15.21 -17.42
C GLY A 176 -26.32 14.04 -16.43
N SER A 177 -26.33 12.79 -16.87
CA SER A 177 -26.21 11.60 -16.02
C SER A 177 -24.80 10.99 -15.94
N ASP A 178 -23.93 11.23 -16.93
CA ASP A 178 -22.61 10.59 -17.05
C ASP A 178 -21.55 11.18 -16.11
N GLY A 179 -21.74 12.39 -15.57
CA GLY A 179 -20.73 13.09 -14.78
C GLY A 179 -20.59 12.65 -13.32
N ASP A 180 -21.68 12.26 -12.65
CA ASP A 180 -21.70 12.12 -11.19
C ASP A 180 -20.92 10.90 -10.69
N GLY A 181 -21.02 9.76 -11.36
CA GLY A 181 -20.33 8.53 -10.97
C GLY A 181 -18.81 8.61 -11.20
N ALA A 182 -18.39 9.05 -12.37
CA ALA A 182 -16.97 9.25 -12.70
C ALA A 182 -16.31 10.29 -11.78
N ARG A 183 -16.99 11.39 -11.52
CA ARG A 183 -16.56 12.41 -10.58
C ARG A 183 -16.40 11.86 -9.16
N ALA A 184 -17.39 11.10 -8.66
CA ALA A 184 -17.32 10.49 -7.34
C ALA A 184 -16.14 9.53 -7.21
N ILE A 185 -15.81 8.77 -8.27
CA ILE A 185 -14.62 7.90 -8.30
C ILE A 185 -13.34 8.74 -8.28
N ARG A 186 -13.23 9.81 -9.07
CA ARG A 186 -12.07 10.73 -9.03
C ARG A 186 -11.85 11.31 -7.62
N ASP A 187 -12.91 11.81 -7.00
CA ASP A 187 -12.86 12.38 -5.65
C ASP A 187 -12.34 11.35 -4.62
N ILE A 188 -12.73 10.08 -4.77
CA ILE A 188 -12.25 8.99 -3.91
C ILE A 188 -10.78 8.69 -4.20
N VAL A 189 -10.36 8.63 -5.47
CA VAL A 189 -8.96 8.42 -5.86
C VAL A 189 -8.07 9.50 -5.25
N ASP A 190 -8.46 10.76 -5.33
CA ASP A 190 -7.69 11.87 -4.76
C ASP A 190 -7.67 11.82 -3.23
N ARG A 191 -8.82 11.58 -2.60
CA ARG A 191 -8.94 11.48 -1.14
C ARG A 191 -8.16 10.30 -0.55
N THR A 192 -8.04 9.20 -1.28
CA THR A 192 -7.32 7.98 -0.82
C THR A 192 -5.85 7.95 -1.22
N ARG A 193 -5.37 8.88 -2.05
CA ARG A 193 -3.98 8.92 -2.53
C ARG A 193 -2.97 9.04 -1.38
N ARG A 194 -3.12 10.07 -0.53
CA ARG A 194 -2.23 10.29 0.63
C ARG A 194 -2.33 9.16 1.67
N PRO A 195 -3.54 8.72 2.08
CA PRO A 195 -3.67 7.51 2.90
C PRO A 195 -2.98 6.28 2.31
N GLY A 196 -3.05 6.07 0.99
CA GLY A 196 -2.34 4.99 0.30
C GLY A 196 -0.82 5.09 0.46
N TRP A 197 -0.24 6.30 0.38
CA TRP A 197 1.18 6.50 0.67
C TRP A 197 1.52 6.18 2.12
N ALA A 198 0.70 6.63 3.07
CA ALA A 198 0.87 6.34 4.49
C ALA A 198 0.90 4.84 4.76
N LEU A 199 -0.06 4.10 4.23
CA LEU A 199 -0.16 2.65 4.39
C LEU A 199 0.99 1.90 3.70
N SER A 200 1.48 2.41 2.55
CA SER A 200 2.66 1.87 1.89
C SER A 200 3.92 2.04 2.73
N LEU A 201 4.12 3.22 3.33
CA LEU A 201 5.24 3.50 4.24
C LEU A 201 5.15 2.69 5.52
N ALA A 202 3.94 2.53 6.08
CA ALA A 202 3.69 1.68 7.24
C ALA A 202 4.07 0.22 6.95
N SER A 203 3.57 -0.35 5.85
CA SER A 203 3.91 -1.71 5.42
C SER A 203 5.41 -1.88 5.19
N LEU A 204 6.06 -0.89 4.59
CA LEU A 204 7.50 -0.88 4.36
C LEU A 204 8.29 -0.85 5.67
N ALA A 205 7.99 0.07 6.59
CA ALA A 205 8.68 0.19 7.87
C ALA A 205 8.51 -1.07 8.73
N ILE A 206 7.28 -1.63 8.78
CA ILE A 206 7.00 -2.89 9.45
C ILE A 206 7.85 -4.01 8.84
N ARG A 207 7.87 -4.16 7.52
CA ARG A 207 8.65 -5.19 6.83
C ARG A 207 10.16 -5.04 7.05
N LEU A 208 10.68 -3.81 6.98
CA LEU A 208 12.10 -3.52 7.19
C LEU A 208 12.57 -3.80 8.63
N THR A 209 11.65 -3.79 9.61
CA THR A 209 11.99 -3.96 11.03
C THR A 209 11.45 -5.25 11.64
N SER A 210 10.58 -5.98 10.96
CA SER A 210 10.09 -7.32 11.37
C SER A 210 11.20 -8.37 11.40
N PRO A 211 10.99 -9.51 12.09
CA PRO A 211 11.83 -10.69 11.92
C PRO A 211 11.88 -11.10 10.44
N GLY A 212 13.09 -11.30 9.93
CA GLY A 212 13.32 -11.66 8.53
C GLY A 212 14.32 -10.73 7.83
N VAL A 213 14.56 -11.04 6.56
CA VAL A 213 15.40 -10.26 5.64
C VAL A 213 14.49 -9.63 4.60
N ALA A 214 14.32 -8.32 4.68
CA ALA A 214 13.45 -7.59 3.77
C ALA A 214 14.08 -7.46 2.38
N ASP A 215 13.34 -7.85 1.34
CA ASP A 215 13.66 -7.61 -0.05
C ASP A 215 13.04 -6.29 -0.53
N LEU A 216 13.73 -5.61 -1.43
CA LEU A 216 13.25 -4.44 -2.16
C LEU A 216 13.27 -4.79 -3.65
N TYR A 217 12.19 -5.38 -4.12
CA TYR A 217 12.05 -5.84 -5.50
C TYR A 217 12.45 -4.76 -6.50
N GLN A 218 13.41 -5.07 -7.37
CA GLN A 218 13.98 -4.13 -8.35
C GLN A 218 14.44 -2.80 -7.73
N GLY A 219 14.86 -2.76 -6.46
CA GLY A 219 15.32 -1.55 -5.79
C GLY A 219 14.26 -0.44 -5.74
N THR A 220 13.02 -0.76 -5.43
CA THR A 220 11.88 0.17 -5.40
C THR A 220 11.97 1.18 -4.27
N VAL A 221 12.84 2.16 -4.41
CA VAL A 221 12.99 3.31 -3.49
C VAL A 221 11.93 4.39 -3.74
N ALA A 222 11.28 4.37 -4.92
CA ALA A 222 10.13 5.18 -5.27
C ALA A 222 8.81 4.42 -5.05
N PHE A 223 7.68 5.13 -5.02
CA PHE A 223 6.37 4.47 -5.10
C PHE A 223 6.17 3.91 -6.51
N THR A 224 5.69 2.68 -6.58
CA THR A 224 5.39 2.00 -7.84
C THR A 224 3.97 1.47 -7.82
N TYR A 225 3.30 1.59 -8.98
CA TYR A 225 1.93 1.17 -9.18
C TYR A 225 1.84 0.18 -10.33
N SER A 226 2.79 -0.78 -10.35
CA SER A 226 2.79 -1.86 -11.32
C SER A 226 1.78 -2.93 -10.96
N LEU A 227 1.24 -3.54 -12.00
CA LEU A 227 0.33 -4.67 -11.97
C LEU A 227 1.11 -5.99 -12.19
N VAL A 228 0.41 -7.06 -12.55
CA VAL A 228 1.01 -8.37 -12.80
C VAL A 228 1.92 -8.35 -14.04
N ASP A 229 2.82 -9.33 -14.14
CA ASP A 229 3.63 -9.59 -15.33
C ASP A 229 2.82 -9.43 -16.66
N PRO A 230 3.33 -8.69 -17.68
CA PRO A 230 4.70 -8.19 -17.81
C PRO A 230 4.97 -6.80 -17.14
N ASP A 231 3.94 -6.10 -16.67
CA ASP A 231 4.05 -4.72 -16.17
C ASP A 231 5.07 -4.59 -15.02
N ASN A 232 5.08 -5.53 -14.07
CA ASN A 232 6.01 -5.56 -12.95
C ASN A 232 7.44 -6.02 -13.30
N ARG A 233 7.75 -6.30 -14.59
CA ARG A 233 9.07 -6.68 -15.08
C ARG A 233 9.71 -5.62 -15.98
N ILE A 234 9.05 -4.46 -16.15
CA ILE A 234 9.63 -3.32 -16.87
C ILE A 234 10.95 -2.94 -16.18
N GLU A 235 11.98 -2.72 -16.99
CA GLU A 235 13.30 -2.34 -16.46
C GLU A 235 13.22 -1.03 -15.69
N PRO A 236 13.72 -1.00 -14.46
CA PRO A 236 13.69 0.20 -13.64
C PRO A 236 14.59 1.31 -14.16
N ASP A 237 14.18 2.56 -14.00
CA ASP A 237 15.07 3.70 -14.13
C ASP A 237 16.07 3.74 -12.96
N TRP A 238 17.23 3.14 -13.17
CA TRP A 238 18.29 3.05 -12.16
C TRP A 238 18.94 4.40 -11.86
N GLU A 239 18.92 5.33 -12.80
CA GLU A 239 19.46 6.69 -12.60
C GLU A 239 18.55 7.47 -11.65
N GLN A 240 17.22 7.46 -11.89
CA GLN A 240 16.23 8.07 -11.00
C GLN A 240 16.34 7.49 -9.58
N ARG A 241 16.44 6.17 -9.44
CA ARG A 241 16.56 5.52 -8.13
C ARG A 241 17.81 5.91 -7.38
N ARG A 242 18.94 6.02 -8.07
CA ARG A 242 20.18 6.49 -7.47
C ARG A 242 20.05 7.95 -7.02
N ALA A 243 19.47 8.81 -7.85
CA ALA A 243 19.22 10.20 -7.51
C ALA A 243 18.31 10.35 -6.27
N LEU A 244 17.28 9.51 -6.13
CA LEU A 244 16.42 9.50 -4.95
C LEU A 244 17.18 9.09 -3.67
N VAL A 245 18.04 8.08 -3.74
CA VAL A 245 18.89 7.67 -2.60
C VAL A 245 19.86 8.78 -2.21
N GLU A 246 20.47 9.46 -3.18
CA GLU A 246 21.34 10.60 -2.93
C GLU A 246 20.59 11.79 -2.34
N THR A 247 19.36 12.03 -2.79
CA THR A 247 18.47 13.06 -2.22
C THR A 247 18.10 12.73 -0.78
N ALA A 248 17.69 11.49 -0.51
CA ALA A 248 17.37 11.03 0.83
C ALA A 248 18.54 11.18 1.82
N ALA A 249 19.77 11.00 1.35
CA ALA A 249 20.97 11.17 2.18
C ALA A 249 21.23 12.63 2.59
N ARG A 250 20.63 13.61 1.91
CA ARG A 250 20.79 15.07 2.18
C ARG A 250 19.61 15.66 2.95
N LEU A 251 18.52 14.94 3.07
CA LEU A 251 17.33 15.42 3.79
C LEU A 251 17.51 15.25 5.29
N ASP A 252 17.07 16.22 6.06
CA ASP A 252 17.04 16.18 7.54
C ASP A 252 15.91 15.29 8.09
N GLY A 253 15.10 14.70 7.20
CA GLY A 253 13.97 13.81 7.55
C GLY A 253 13.05 13.63 6.36
N PRO A 254 11.95 12.90 6.54
CA PRO A 254 10.93 12.79 5.52
C PRO A 254 10.36 14.17 5.21
N THR A 255 10.14 14.45 3.93
CA THR A 255 9.47 15.68 3.50
C THR A 255 8.02 15.69 3.99
N SER A 256 7.47 16.88 4.24
CA SER A 256 6.07 16.99 4.67
C SER A 256 5.15 16.45 3.57
N TRP A 257 3.97 15.96 4.00
CA TRP A 257 2.90 15.46 3.12
C TRP A 257 2.30 16.51 2.17
N GLU A 258 2.69 17.76 2.34
CA GLU A 258 2.14 18.89 1.58
C GLU A 258 2.70 18.97 0.15
N HIS A 259 3.77 18.24 -0.15
CA HIS A 259 4.42 18.25 -1.46
C HIS A 259 4.25 16.89 -2.15
N ASP A 260 4.12 16.90 -3.47
CA ASP A 260 3.97 15.68 -4.28
C ASP A 260 5.26 14.83 -4.36
N ASP A 261 6.39 15.30 -3.81
CA ASP A 261 7.64 14.55 -3.77
C ASP A 261 7.72 13.57 -2.58
N VAL A 262 6.80 12.62 -2.59
CA VAL A 262 6.74 11.56 -1.55
C VAL A 262 7.76 10.45 -1.76
N ASP A 263 8.34 10.33 -2.96
CA ASP A 263 9.34 9.31 -3.27
C ASP A 263 10.62 9.51 -2.45
N ALA A 264 11.06 10.76 -2.26
CA ALA A 264 12.18 11.06 -1.40
C ALA A 264 11.93 10.61 0.05
N SER A 265 10.71 10.77 0.57
CA SER A 265 10.34 10.29 1.91
C SER A 265 10.39 8.77 2.01
N LYS A 266 9.97 8.03 0.98
CA LYS A 266 10.11 6.57 0.93
C LYS A 266 11.59 6.16 0.95
N ALA A 267 12.43 6.84 0.16
CA ALA A 267 13.86 6.60 0.13
C ALA A 267 14.53 6.89 1.50
N VAL A 268 14.09 7.92 2.24
CA VAL A 268 14.53 8.19 3.62
C VAL A 268 14.20 7.02 4.54
N VAL A 269 12.95 6.52 4.53
CA VAL A 269 12.55 5.37 5.35
C VAL A 269 13.44 4.17 5.07
N ILE A 270 13.69 3.85 3.80
CA ILE A 270 14.53 2.72 3.39
C ILE A 270 15.97 2.90 3.87
N THR A 271 16.59 3.99 3.49
CA THR A 271 18.02 4.18 3.71
C THR A 271 18.36 4.27 5.19
N ARG A 272 17.58 5.02 5.97
CA ARG A 272 17.80 5.20 7.41
C ARG A 272 17.49 3.92 8.20
N THR A 273 16.44 3.18 7.84
CA THR A 273 16.13 1.90 8.50
C THR A 273 17.18 0.84 8.18
N LEU A 274 17.67 0.76 6.94
CA LEU A 274 18.75 -0.15 6.59
C LEU A 274 20.08 0.22 7.29
N ALA A 275 20.38 1.51 7.40
CA ALA A 275 21.53 1.97 8.18
C ALA A 275 21.40 1.62 9.68
N LEU A 276 20.18 1.70 10.25
CA LEU A 276 19.92 1.26 11.61
C LEU A 276 20.14 -0.26 11.76
N ARG A 277 19.68 -1.07 10.82
CA ARG A 277 19.94 -2.53 10.82
C ARG A 277 21.44 -2.86 10.81
N GLN A 278 22.23 -2.07 10.06
CA GLN A 278 23.70 -2.23 10.04
C GLN A 278 24.35 -1.83 11.37
N ARG A 279 23.85 -0.80 12.05
CA ARG A 279 24.38 -0.37 13.36
C ARG A 279 23.97 -1.31 14.51
N ARG A 280 22.79 -1.94 14.40
CA ARG A 280 22.19 -2.81 15.44
C ARG A 280 21.93 -4.23 14.95
N PRO A 281 22.93 -4.93 14.38
CA PRO A 281 22.71 -6.25 13.76
C PRO A 281 22.15 -7.29 14.76
N ALA A 282 22.46 -7.17 16.03
CA ALA A 282 21.95 -8.07 17.08
C ALA A 282 20.43 -7.94 17.28
N ALA A 283 19.81 -6.81 16.91
CA ALA A 283 18.36 -6.62 16.98
C ALA A 283 17.61 -7.29 15.83
N PHE A 284 18.30 -7.72 14.77
CA PHE A 284 17.69 -8.25 13.54
C PHE A 284 18.18 -9.64 13.15
N GLY A 285 19.05 -10.24 13.99
CA GLY A 285 19.58 -11.59 13.77
C GLY A 285 18.69 -12.69 14.35
N GLY A 286 19.17 -13.94 14.23
CA GLY A 286 18.43 -15.11 14.73
C GLY A 286 18.22 -15.13 16.25
N SER A 287 19.08 -14.48 17.02
CA SER A 287 18.98 -14.36 18.49
C SER A 287 18.26 -13.10 18.96
N ALA A 288 17.75 -12.28 18.04
CA ALA A 288 16.94 -11.10 18.37
C ALA A 288 15.58 -11.52 18.95
N GLY A 289 14.93 -10.58 19.65
CA GLY A 289 13.54 -10.78 20.07
C GLY A 289 12.57 -9.85 19.32
N TYR A 290 11.30 -10.19 19.45
CA TYR A 290 10.17 -9.35 19.00
C TYR A 290 9.18 -9.18 20.15
N VAL A 291 8.89 -7.96 20.52
CA VAL A 291 8.01 -7.63 21.66
C VAL A 291 6.90 -6.70 21.16
N PRO A 292 5.63 -7.10 21.22
CA PRO A 292 4.51 -6.21 21.00
C PRO A 292 4.54 -5.04 21.99
N LEU A 293 4.17 -3.85 21.54
CA LEU A 293 3.99 -2.69 22.43
C LEU A 293 2.52 -2.31 22.46
N GLU A 294 2.03 -2.04 23.67
CA GLU A 294 0.64 -1.65 23.89
C GLU A 294 0.41 -0.21 23.44
N ILE A 295 -0.69 -0.02 22.71
CA ILE A 295 -1.23 1.29 22.32
C ILE A 295 -2.59 1.42 23.00
N SER A 296 -2.81 2.54 23.69
CA SER A 296 -4.03 2.84 24.43
C SER A 296 -4.66 4.14 23.94
N GLY A 297 -5.97 4.25 24.05
CA GLY A 297 -6.71 5.46 23.67
C GLY A 297 -7.70 5.22 22.53
N ILE A 298 -8.37 6.31 22.11
CA ILE A 298 -9.51 6.25 21.19
C ILE A 298 -9.13 5.77 19.77
N HIS A 299 -7.88 5.98 19.36
CA HIS A 299 -7.36 5.59 18.04
C HIS A 299 -6.34 4.44 18.11
N ALA A 300 -6.36 3.65 19.20
CA ALA A 300 -5.41 2.54 19.38
C ALA A 300 -5.48 1.50 18.23
N ASP A 301 -6.65 1.30 17.63
CA ASP A 301 -6.87 0.38 16.51
C ASP A 301 -6.32 0.90 15.16
N ARG A 302 -5.82 2.14 15.12
CA ARG A 302 -5.28 2.80 13.91
C ARG A 302 -3.76 2.73 13.82
N ALA A 303 -3.09 2.24 14.86
CA ALA A 303 -1.64 2.14 14.90
C ALA A 303 -1.17 0.74 15.32
N LEU A 304 0.05 0.42 14.95
CA LEU A 304 0.78 -0.78 15.36
C LEU A 304 2.14 -0.37 15.91
N ALA A 305 2.56 -1.00 17.01
CA ALA A 305 3.89 -0.77 17.55
C ALA A 305 4.50 -2.07 18.09
N PHE A 306 5.81 -2.20 17.91
CA PHE A 306 6.60 -3.31 18.46
C PHE A 306 8.05 -2.91 18.68
N ALA A 307 8.73 -3.65 19.55
CA ALA A 307 10.17 -3.52 19.77
C ALA A 307 10.93 -4.72 19.21
N ARG A 308 12.13 -4.44 18.71
CA ARG A 308 13.17 -5.44 18.48
C ARG A 308 14.14 -5.42 19.66
N THR A 309 14.48 -6.61 20.14
CA THR A 309 15.42 -6.72 21.27
C THR A 309 16.77 -7.28 20.83
N ALA A 310 17.80 -6.84 21.55
CA ALA A 310 19.12 -7.44 21.53
C ALA A 310 19.48 -7.78 22.98
N HIS A 311 19.89 -9.04 23.24
CA HIS A 311 20.15 -9.53 24.59
C HIS A 311 18.98 -9.28 25.56
N ASP A 312 17.77 -9.61 25.13
CA ASP A 312 16.49 -9.43 25.83
C ASP A 312 16.13 -7.98 26.18
N ARG A 313 16.87 -7.00 25.69
CA ARG A 313 16.62 -5.57 25.91
C ARG A 313 16.06 -4.91 24.65
N PRO A 314 14.94 -4.17 24.71
CA PRO A 314 14.44 -3.37 23.60
C PRO A 314 15.48 -2.33 23.15
N VAL A 315 15.84 -2.35 21.87
CA VAL A 315 16.85 -1.45 21.27
C VAL A 315 16.36 -0.73 20.02
N VAL A 316 15.31 -1.23 19.38
CA VAL A 316 14.63 -0.56 18.26
C VAL A 316 13.13 -0.64 18.51
N VAL A 317 12.40 0.45 18.29
CA VAL A 317 10.93 0.49 18.31
C VAL A 317 10.43 0.97 16.98
N THR A 318 9.43 0.28 16.42
CA THR A 318 8.72 0.69 15.22
C THR A 318 7.29 1.05 15.60
N ILE A 319 6.83 2.20 15.12
CA ILE A 319 5.46 2.70 15.27
C ILE A 319 4.95 3.01 13.86
N ALA A 320 3.76 2.53 13.51
CA ALA A 320 3.21 2.70 12.17
C ALA A 320 1.69 2.93 12.21
N ALA A 321 1.20 3.89 11.44
CA ALA A 321 -0.23 4.07 11.19
C ALA A 321 -0.73 2.98 10.23
N ILE A 322 -1.67 2.14 10.67
CA ILE A 322 -2.24 1.02 9.89
C ILE A 322 -3.64 1.28 9.37
N ARG A 323 -4.23 2.42 9.73
CA ARG A 323 -5.43 3.01 9.14
C ARG A 323 -5.18 4.49 8.97
N ALA A 324 -5.25 4.97 7.74
CA ALA A 324 -4.74 6.29 7.38
C ALA A 324 -5.81 7.27 6.91
N VAL A 325 -7.00 6.80 6.50
CA VAL A 325 -8.09 7.71 6.10
C VAL A 325 -8.64 8.42 7.34
N GLY A 326 -8.64 9.75 7.32
CA GLY A 326 -9.09 10.58 8.46
C GLY A 326 -8.16 10.56 9.68
N ALA A 327 -6.94 10.05 9.56
CA ALA A 327 -5.96 10.01 10.65
C ALA A 327 -5.16 11.33 10.72
N HIS A 328 -5.81 12.43 11.07
CA HIS A 328 -5.14 13.73 11.24
C HIS A 328 -5.00 14.17 12.69
N ASN A 329 -5.46 13.37 13.62
CA ASN A 329 -5.38 13.69 15.05
C ASN A 329 -5.29 12.38 15.85
N TRP A 330 -4.23 12.21 16.62
CA TRP A 330 -4.03 11.06 17.51
C TRP A 330 -4.64 11.28 18.90
N GLU A 331 -5.15 12.48 19.18
CA GLU A 331 -5.79 12.86 20.45
C GLU A 331 -5.02 12.34 21.69
N ALA A 332 -5.73 11.69 22.61
CA ALA A 332 -5.13 11.10 23.82
C ALA A 332 -4.64 9.65 23.59
N THR A 333 -4.30 9.28 22.36
CA THR A 333 -3.75 7.94 22.05
C THR A 333 -2.26 7.88 22.38
N THR A 334 -1.87 6.90 23.17
CA THR A 334 -0.50 6.75 23.72
C THR A 334 0.08 5.38 23.43
N ILE A 335 1.40 5.28 23.49
CA ILE A 335 2.17 4.03 23.44
C ILE A 335 2.91 3.82 24.74
N ALA A 336 2.90 2.60 25.28
CA ALA A 336 3.75 2.19 26.39
C ALA A 336 5.20 2.02 25.89
N LEU A 337 5.96 3.12 25.87
CA LEU A 337 7.34 3.12 25.38
C LEU A 337 8.26 2.46 26.42
N PRO A 338 9.07 1.44 26.05
CA PRO A 338 9.97 0.79 27.01
C PRO A 338 10.95 1.76 27.64
N GLU A 339 11.38 1.46 28.88
CA GLU A 339 12.40 2.25 29.59
C GLU A 339 13.64 2.49 28.72
N GLY A 340 14.21 3.70 28.81
CA GLY A 340 15.39 4.11 28.08
C GLY A 340 15.24 5.48 27.44
N THR A 341 16.27 5.89 26.73
CA THR A 341 16.28 7.14 25.95
C THR A 341 16.20 6.80 24.47
N TRP A 342 15.19 7.32 23.79
CA TRP A 342 14.84 6.96 22.43
C TRP A 342 14.97 8.13 21.47
N ARG A 343 15.46 7.89 20.26
CA ARG A 343 15.52 8.88 19.18
C ARG A 343 14.91 8.31 17.89
N ASP A 344 14.07 9.10 17.23
CA ASP A 344 13.57 8.74 15.91
C ASP A 344 14.69 8.85 14.86
N ARG A 345 14.94 7.76 14.15
CA ARG A 345 15.98 7.70 13.12
C ARG A 345 15.47 8.09 11.73
N LEU A 346 14.17 8.24 11.56
CA LEU A 346 13.63 8.79 10.32
C LEU A 346 13.72 10.31 10.30
N ALA A 347 13.61 10.99 11.44
CA ALA A 347 13.84 12.41 11.57
C ALA A 347 15.31 12.71 11.98
N ASP A 348 15.88 13.82 11.51
CA ASP A 348 17.15 14.36 12.02
C ASP A 348 16.95 15.24 13.25
N ASP A 349 15.86 14.98 13.95
CA ASP A 349 15.58 15.62 15.22
C ASP A 349 16.54 15.06 16.26
N GLU A 350 17.40 15.92 16.82
CA GLU A 350 18.26 15.54 17.94
C GLU A 350 17.48 15.27 19.23
N GLN A 351 16.17 15.53 19.22
CA GLN A 351 15.32 15.37 20.39
C GLN A 351 15.25 13.89 20.77
N ALA A 352 15.74 13.60 21.95
CA ALA A 352 15.61 12.30 22.58
C ALA A 352 14.40 12.30 23.52
N ILE A 353 13.68 11.18 23.55
CA ILE A 353 12.46 11.00 24.36
C ILE A 353 12.74 9.95 25.42
N ALA A 354 12.39 10.23 26.66
CA ALA A 354 12.45 9.26 27.74
C ALA A 354 11.29 8.27 27.64
N GLY A 355 11.60 6.99 27.69
CA GLY A 355 10.63 5.91 27.84
C GLY A 355 10.37 5.57 29.31
N GLY A 356 9.68 4.44 29.56
CA GLY A 356 9.24 4.01 30.90
C GLY A 356 7.89 4.58 31.31
N ALA A 357 7.20 5.28 30.39
CA ALA A 357 5.87 5.85 30.56
C ALA A 357 5.10 5.83 29.26
N ASP A 358 3.80 6.15 29.34
CA ASP A 358 2.95 6.34 28.17
C ASP A 358 3.33 7.66 27.46
N VAL A 359 3.65 7.55 26.17
CA VAL A 359 4.01 8.69 25.33
C VAL A 359 2.94 8.90 24.27
N PRO A 360 2.47 10.15 24.03
CA PRO A 360 1.49 10.42 22.99
C PRO A 360 1.98 9.99 21.59
N LEU A 361 1.17 9.28 20.82
CA LEU A 361 1.48 8.91 19.42
C LEU A 361 1.64 10.13 18.53
N ALA A 362 0.94 11.22 18.83
CA ALA A 362 1.06 12.51 18.16
C ALA A 362 2.51 13.02 18.09
N THR A 363 3.36 12.68 19.06
CA THR A 363 4.79 13.00 19.09
C THR A 363 5.49 12.67 17.77
N TRP A 364 5.07 11.59 17.11
CA TRP A 364 5.65 11.13 15.84
C TRP A 364 4.65 11.16 14.70
N LEU A 365 3.45 10.62 14.90
CA LEU A 365 2.51 10.29 13.84
C LEU A 365 1.71 11.50 13.32
N ASP A 366 1.74 12.63 13.98
CA ASP A 366 1.20 13.89 13.44
C ASP A 366 2.07 14.44 12.30
N ARG A 367 3.36 14.12 12.31
CA ARG A 367 4.32 14.61 11.31
C ARG A 367 4.51 13.64 10.15
N PHE A 368 4.53 12.33 10.45
CA PHE A 368 4.83 11.29 9.46
C PHE A 368 4.20 9.96 9.91
N PRO A 369 3.68 9.11 8.99
CA PRO A 369 2.87 7.94 9.34
C PRO A 369 3.65 6.80 9.99
N VAL A 370 4.96 6.93 10.12
CA VAL A 370 5.85 5.92 10.71
C VAL A 370 6.95 6.59 11.52
N ALA A 371 7.38 5.91 12.58
CA ALA A 371 8.60 6.26 13.32
C ALA A 371 9.43 4.99 13.57
N VAL A 372 10.74 5.13 13.53
CA VAL A 372 11.69 4.05 13.84
C VAL A 372 12.67 4.58 14.87
N LEU A 373 12.44 4.19 16.12
CA LEU A 373 13.20 4.70 17.24
C LEU A 373 14.38 3.80 17.54
N GLU A 374 15.53 4.40 17.83
CA GLU A 374 16.72 3.71 18.33
C GLU A 374 16.97 4.10 19.77
N ARG A 375 17.27 3.12 20.63
CA ARG A 375 17.70 3.35 22.00
C ARG A 375 19.11 3.93 22.02
N LEU A 376 19.33 5.00 22.78
CA LEU A 376 20.61 5.72 22.91
C LEU A 376 21.44 5.27 24.09
N ASP A 377 20.79 4.88 25.19
CA ASP A 377 21.46 4.39 26.41
C ASP A 377 21.85 2.91 26.26
N GLU A 378 23.07 2.56 26.67
CA GLU A 378 23.59 1.21 26.64
C GLU A 378 22.95 0.28 27.69
#